data_d5b0952f8f32944766e4ab62c2c94078
#
_entry.id   d5b0952f8f32944766e4ab62c2c94078
#
_cell.length_a   1.000
_cell.length_b   1.000
_cell.length_c   1.000
_cell.angle_alpha   90.00
_cell.angle_beta   90.00
_cell.angle_gamma   90.00
#
_symmetry.space_group_name_H-M   'P 1'
#
loop_
_entity.id
_entity.type
_entity.pdbx_description
1 polymer ?
#
loop_
_entity_poly.entity_id
_entity_poly.type
_entity_poly.pdbx_seq_one_letter_code
_entity_poly.pdbx_strand_id
1 'polypeptide(L)'
;MLSSLQIENVAVIQKANVHFEKGLNVLTGETGAGKSILIDSINAILGNRTSKDLVRTGAAKAVIRAAFDDVPPAVLDSLEKAGYERSEALTLSREITAEGKSTCRINGMPATAAILRELCGGLININGQHDSVGLLNPARHEGILDAYAQNGAVYQEYYAVYRELIKVKKELDAIITDEGEKQRKIDLLSYQVQEIEDASLTAGEEETLAARRKVLANASTIRERISQSYALLSGGDDAPGAVDLLGEASNAIDGAAQLDSGLSAAAGQLLDLYYTAKDLSADLIGRLEGYETNDAELDEIEQRMDLIYKLKRKYGDTVEDIIAFGQQAREELDRIQFSQERTEHLQAEKHRLYVLARDKAEVLTQTRLKAFEELNRRISGTLDFLNMPGVRMTLRHTRGPLASHGQDSVEFYISTNPGENPKPLAKIASGGELSRITLAIKNAMADKDAVPTVIYDEIDSGVSGKAASRIGEVLKQSAKDHQILCITHTAQIAALADCHLLIQKNITNERTYTEIHPLDTEGRVDALAHIISGDHVTELSRANAREMLGLAEHAEILE
;
A
#
# COMPACT_ATOMS: atom_id res chain seq x y z
N MET A 1 10.46 12.99 -30.88
CA MET A 1 11.11 14.34 -30.77
C MET A 1 10.08 15.42 -30.95
N LEU A 2 10.25 16.60 -30.31
CA LEU A 2 9.38 17.77 -30.53
C LEU A 2 9.65 18.35 -31.93
N SER A 3 8.69 18.26 -32.86
CA SER A 3 8.84 18.76 -34.22
C SER A 3 8.34 20.19 -34.37
N SER A 4 7.24 20.55 -33.70
CA SER A 4 6.74 21.92 -33.74
C SER A 4 6.00 22.31 -32.47
N LEU A 5 6.02 23.64 -32.22
CA LEU A 5 5.27 24.26 -31.13
C LEU A 5 4.52 25.47 -31.67
N GLN A 6 3.19 25.45 -31.57
CA GLN A 6 2.31 26.54 -31.93
C GLN A 6 1.76 27.19 -30.65
N ILE A 7 1.88 28.49 -30.58
CA ILE A 7 1.48 29.31 -29.46
C ILE A 7 0.56 30.43 -29.96
N GLU A 8 -0.64 30.55 -29.37
CA GLU A 8 -1.60 31.59 -29.70
C GLU A 8 -2.10 32.28 -28.40
N ASN A 9 -1.99 33.59 -28.33
CA ASN A 9 -2.46 34.44 -27.23
C ASN A 9 -1.90 34.06 -25.84
N VAL A 10 -0.60 33.78 -25.78
CA VAL A 10 0.11 33.48 -24.53
C VAL A 10 0.97 34.67 -24.13
N ALA A 11 0.66 35.32 -23.03
CA ALA A 11 1.34 36.50 -22.50
C ALA A 11 1.61 37.56 -23.60
N VAL A 12 2.85 37.83 -23.95
CA VAL A 12 3.22 38.78 -25.01
C VAL A 12 3.24 38.16 -26.40
N ILE A 13 3.11 36.84 -26.53
CA ILE A 13 3.05 36.15 -27.82
C ILE A 13 1.61 36.12 -28.33
N GLN A 14 1.34 36.81 -29.45
CA GLN A 14 0.03 36.72 -30.12
C GLN A 14 -0.09 35.43 -30.92
N LYS A 15 0.91 35.14 -31.74
CA LYS A 15 1.00 33.93 -32.53
C LYS A 15 2.46 33.63 -32.84
N ALA A 16 2.88 32.40 -32.54
CA ALA A 16 4.18 31.88 -32.94
C ALA A 16 4.03 30.45 -33.45
N ASN A 17 4.79 30.09 -34.44
CA ASN A 17 4.91 28.72 -34.93
C ASN A 17 6.41 28.43 -35.06
N VAL A 18 6.89 27.57 -34.14
CA VAL A 18 8.32 27.24 -34.05
C VAL A 18 8.49 25.80 -34.51
N HIS A 19 9.43 25.62 -35.47
CA HIS A 19 9.86 24.31 -35.90
C HIS A 19 11.23 23.99 -35.32
N PHE A 20 11.39 22.78 -34.83
CA PHE A 20 12.64 22.30 -34.25
C PHE A 20 13.23 21.20 -35.10
N GLU A 21 14.55 21.19 -35.20
CA GLU A 21 15.29 20.20 -35.96
C GLU A 21 15.92 19.14 -35.03
N LYS A 22 16.41 18.06 -35.61
CA LYS A 22 17.28 17.11 -34.90
C LYS A 22 18.57 17.81 -34.51
N GLY A 23 19.19 17.40 -33.41
CA GLY A 23 20.44 17.98 -32.96
C GLY A 23 20.24 19.14 -31.98
N LEU A 24 21.16 20.10 -32.03
CA LEU A 24 21.21 21.24 -31.10
C LEU A 24 20.43 22.43 -31.65
N ASN A 25 19.27 22.69 -31.09
CA ASN A 25 18.47 23.89 -31.34
C ASN A 25 18.82 24.95 -30.28
N VAL A 26 19.27 26.10 -30.69
CA VAL A 26 19.59 27.18 -29.77
C VAL A 26 18.66 28.36 -30.00
N LEU A 27 18.14 28.87 -28.87
CA LEU A 27 17.25 30.03 -28.86
C LEU A 27 17.98 31.22 -28.22
N THR A 28 18.14 32.28 -28.97
CA THR A 28 18.71 33.55 -28.50
C THR A 28 17.70 34.68 -28.60
N GLY A 29 17.98 35.80 -27.98
CA GLY A 29 17.13 37.00 -27.97
C GLY A 29 17.25 37.80 -26.70
N GLU A 30 16.64 38.99 -26.66
CA GLU A 30 16.67 39.85 -25.51
C GLU A 30 16.03 39.22 -24.26
N THR A 31 16.52 39.59 -23.05
CA THR A 31 15.92 39.20 -21.77
C THR A 31 14.50 39.77 -21.66
N GLY A 32 13.54 38.93 -21.24
CA GLY A 32 12.11 39.28 -21.22
C GLY A 32 11.39 39.26 -22.58
N ALA A 33 12.07 38.85 -23.66
CA ALA A 33 11.50 38.83 -25.02
C ALA A 33 10.56 37.62 -25.29
N GLY A 34 10.35 36.75 -24.34
CA GLY A 34 9.49 35.60 -24.55
C GLY A 34 10.17 34.24 -24.36
N LYS A 35 11.48 34.21 -24.01
CA LYS A 35 12.21 32.97 -23.70
C LYS A 35 11.48 32.16 -22.61
N SER A 36 11.20 32.78 -21.48
CA SER A 36 10.45 32.17 -20.37
C SER A 36 9.02 31.75 -20.77
N ILE A 37 8.38 32.56 -21.67
CA ILE A 37 7.01 32.26 -22.13
C ILE A 37 7.00 30.99 -23.01
N LEU A 38 8.05 30.75 -23.78
CA LEU A 38 8.19 29.51 -24.55
C LEU A 38 8.31 28.31 -23.61
N ILE A 39 9.13 28.39 -22.55
CA ILE A 39 9.24 27.37 -21.51
C ILE A 39 7.91 27.16 -20.77
N ASP A 40 7.22 28.26 -20.42
CA ASP A 40 5.91 28.19 -19.78
C ASP A 40 4.87 27.51 -20.70
N SER A 41 4.96 27.77 -22.00
CA SER A 41 4.11 27.12 -23.00
C SER A 41 4.40 25.62 -23.10
N ILE A 42 5.67 25.23 -23.08
CA ILE A 42 6.07 23.81 -23.05
C ILE A 42 5.61 23.17 -21.72
N ASN A 43 5.84 23.81 -20.59
CA ASN A 43 5.35 23.35 -19.29
C ASN A 43 3.82 23.17 -19.28
N ALA A 44 3.10 24.09 -19.91
CA ALA A 44 1.66 23.97 -20.02
C ALA A 44 1.26 22.70 -20.81
N ILE A 45 1.90 22.41 -21.95
CA ILE A 45 1.61 21.23 -22.77
C ILE A 45 1.98 19.93 -22.05
N LEU A 46 2.99 19.95 -21.18
CA LEU A 46 3.41 18.81 -20.35
C LEU A 46 2.43 18.50 -19.20
N GLY A 47 1.30 19.19 -19.09
CA GLY A 47 0.30 18.93 -18.06
C GLY A 47 0.59 19.59 -16.70
N ASN A 48 1.58 20.49 -16.61
CA ASN A 48 1.89 21.25 -15.39
C ASN A 48 0.77 22.24 -15.06
N ARG A 49 0.74 22.72 -13.79
CA ARG A 49 -0.23 23.73 -13.39
C ARG A 49 0.00 25.02 -14.17
N THR A 50 -1.09 25.62 -14.65
CA THR A 50 -1.06 26.88 -15.39
C THR A 50 -1.88 27.92 -14.65
N SER A 51 -1.42 29.19 -14.69
CA SER A 51 -2.19 30.34 -14.21
C SER A 51 -3.01 30.96 -15.36
N LYS A 52 -4.13 31.60 -15.03
CA LYS A 52 -4.87 32.45 -15.96
C LYS A 52 -4.01 33.60 -16.52
N ASP A 53 -2.97 34.00 -15.82
CA ASP A 53 -2.05 35.06 -16.22
C ASP A 53 -1.24 34.68 -17.48
N LEU A 54 -1.24 33.41 -17.86
CA LEU A 54 -0.68 32.93 -19.11
C LEU A 54 -1.49 33.42 -20.33
N VAL A 55 -2.77 33.76 -20.14
CA VAL A 55 -3.63 34.26 -21.22
C VAL A 55 -3.29 35.72 -21.51
N ARG A 56 -3.05 36.05 -22.78
CA ARG A 56 -2.76 37.42 -23.23
C ARG A 56 -3.89 38.36 -22.81
N THR A 57 -3.53 39.52 -22.28
CA THR A 57 -4.48 40.56 -21.85
C THR A 57 -5.40 40.96 -23.03
N GLY A 58 -6.71 40.82 -22.85
CA GLY A 58 -7.74 41.11 -23.85
C GLY A 58 -8.07 39.95 -24.78
N ALA A 59 -7.42 38.80 -24.64
CA ALA A 59 -7.78 37.57 -25.36
C ALA A 59 -8.76 36.71 -24.53
N ALA A 60 -9.69 36.03 -25.20
CA ALA A 60 -10.64 35.14 -24.54
C ALA A 60 -9.98 33.84 -24.06
N LYS A 61 -8.96 33.35 -24.79
CA LYS A 61 -8.21 32.13 -24.48
C LYS A 61 -6.79 32.16 -25.06
N ALA A 62 -5.91 31.39 -24.42
CA ALA A 62 -4.62 30.99 -24.94
C ALA A 62 -4.71 29.56 -25.49
N VAL A 63 -4.00 29.27 -26.58
CA VAL A 63 -3.94 27.95 -27.21
C VAL A 63 -2.48 27.58 -27.46
N ILE A 64 -2.10 26.38 -26.98
CA ILE A 64 -0.77 25.83 -27.18
C ILE A 64 -0.94 24.47 -27.81
N ARG A 65 -0.17 24.19 -28.89
CA ARG A 65 -0.14 22.90 -29.56
C ARG A 65 1.31 22.48 -29.76
N ALA A 66 1.61 21.23 -29.46
CA ALA A 66 2.91 20.63 -29.72
C ALA A 66 2.73 19.37 -30.58
N ALA A 67 3.57 19.23 -31.60
CA ALA A 67 3.64 18.01 -32.41
C ALA A 67 4.97 17.30 -32.11
N PHE A 68 4.88 15.97 -32.01
CA PHE A 68 6.02 15.09 -31.77
C PHE A 68 6.08 14.02 -32.83
N ASP A 69 7.28 13.79 -33.34
CA ASP A 69 7.61 12.73 -34.28
C ASP A 69 8.55 11.73 -33.60
N ASP A 70 8.62 10.51 -34.10
CA ASP A 70 9.46 9.43 -33.56
C ASP A 70 9.15 9.21 -32.03
N VAL A 71 7.91 9.00 -31.69
CA VAL A 71 7.46 8.80 -30.30
C VAL A 71 8.03 7.50 -29.72
N PRO A 72 8.67 7.51 -28.53
CA PRO A 72 9.25 6.30 -27.93
C PRO A 72 8.22 5.19 -27.70
N PRO A 73 8.60 3.90 -27.87
CA PRO A 73 7.69 2.76 -27.68
C PRO A 73 7.01 2.75 -26.31
N ALA A 74 7.72 3.12 -25.24
CA ALA A 74 7.17 3.18 -23.89
C ALA A 74 6.01 4.21 -23.76
N VAL A 75 6.09 5.34 -24.49
CA VAL A 75 5.02 6.34 -24.54
C VAL A 75 3.85 5.83 -25.37
N LEU A 76 4.12 5.12 -26.49
CA LEU A 76 3.09 4.49 -27.30
C LEU A 76 2.29 3.44 -26.49
N ASP A 77 2.96 2.64 -25.69
CA ASP A 77 2.32 1.66 -24.81
C ASP A 77 1.47 2.35 -23.71
N SER A 78 1.94 3.49 -23.21
CA SER A 78 1.19 4.29 -22.22
C SER A 78 -0.04 4.96 -22.85
N LEU A 79 0.05 5.42 -24.12
CA LEU A 79 -1.09 5.94 -24.88
C LEU A 79 -2.19 4.88 -25.04
N GLU A 80 -1.81 3.67 -25.44
CA GLU A 80 -2.75 2.56 -25.63
C GLU A 80 -3.43 2.16 -24.31
N LYS A 81 -2.66 2.06 -23.22
CA LYS A 81 -3.20 1.80 -21.87
C LYS A 81 -4.16 2.89 -21.40
N ALA A 82 -3.94 4.13 -21.79
CA ALA A 82 -4.81 5.26 -21.49
C ALA A 82 -6.03 5.36 -22.43
N GLY A 83 -6.17 4.44 -23.40
CA GLY A 83 -7.31 4.38 -24.34
C GLY A 83 -7.20 5.30 -25.55
N TYR A 84 -5.98 5.76 -25.89
CA TYR A 84 -5.72 6.54 -27.11
C TYR A 84 -5.12 5.66 -28.20
N GLU A 85 -5.30 6.08 -29.45
CA GLU A 85 -4.74 5.39 -30.60
C GLU A 85 -3.21 5.46 -30.60
N ARG A 86 -2.55 4.32 -30.87
CA ARG A 86 -1.10 4.21 -31.02
C ARG A 86 -0.69 4.89 -32.33
N SER A 87 0.03 5.98 -32.24
CA SER A 87 0.50 6.76 -33.40
C SER A 87 1.92 7.26 -33.21
N GLU A 88 2.77 7.06 -34.22
CA GLU A 88 4.16 7.56 -34.21
C GLU A 88 4.23 9.09 -34.26
N ALA A 89 3.18 9.75 -34.79
CA ALA A 89 3.01 11.19 -34.74
C ALA A 89 1.98 11.54 -33.63
N LEU A 90 2.39 12.33 -32.66
CA LEU A 90 1.57 12.70 -31.52
C LEU A 90 1.35 14.20 -31.48
N THR A 91 0.09 14.63 -31.45
CA THR A 91 -0.27 16.04 -31.26
C THR A 91 -0.91 16.24 -29.89
N LEU A 92 -0.30 17.12 -29.10
CA LEU A 92 -0.84 17.56 -27.81
C LEU A 92 -1.36 18.98 -27.95
N SER A 93 -2.52 19.27 -27.36
CA SER A 93 -3.03 20.64 -27.32
C SER A 93 -3.60 20.98 -25.95
N ARG A 94 -3.39 22.23 -25.56
CA ARG A 94 -3.97 22.80 -24.34
C ARG A 94 -4.57 24.18 -24.62
N GLU A 95 -5.81 24.35 -24.20
CA GLU A 95 -6.50 25.64 -24.23
C GLU A 95 -6.74 26.11 -22.80
N ILE A 96 -6.48 27.38 -22.52
CA ILE A 96 -6.67 28.02 -21.22
C ILE A 96 -7.53 29.27 -21.43
N THR A 97 -8.66 29.36 -20.77
CA THR A 97 -9.56 30.54 -20.86
C THR A 97 -9.14 31.63 -19.89
N ALA A 98 -9.57 32.87 -20.13
CA ALA A 98 -9.34 34.00 -19.24
C ALA A 98 -9.90 33.80 -17.82
N GLU A 99 -10.92 32.91 -17.65
CA GLU A 99 -11.48 32.50 -16.36
C GLU A 99 -10.65 31.41 -15.67
N GLY A 100 -9.61 30.89 -16.31
CA GLY A 100 -8.72 29.87 -15.77
C GLY A 100 -9.16 28.42 -16.01
N LYS A 101 -10.20 28.19 -16.83
CA LYS A 101 -10.54 26.82 -17.25
C LYS A 101 -9.51 26.31 -18.26
N SER A 102 -9.09 25.05 -18.10
CA SER A 102 -8.10 24.41 -18.95
C SER A 102 -8.64 23.14 -19.59
N THR A 103 -8.50 23.01 -20.89
CA THR A 103 -8.89 21.83 -21.67
C THR A 103 -7.66 21.26 -22.38
N CYS A 104 -7.44 19.96 -22.25
CA CYS A 104 -6.34 19.25 -22.88
C CYS A 104 -6.87 18.27 -23.93
N ARG A 105 -6.08 18.04 -25.00
CA ARG A 105 -6.38 17.04 -26.04
C ARG A 105 -5.12 16.31 -26.49
N ILE A 106 -5.28 15.04 -26.82
CA ILE A 106 -4.28 14.16 -27.43
C ILE A 106 -4.85 13.71 -28.78
N ASN A 107 -4.16 14.00 -29.87
CA ASN A 107 -4.62 13.70 -31.24
C ASN A 107 -6.09 14.15 -31.49
N GLY A 108 -6.47 15.32 -30.94
CA GLY A 108 -7.83 15.87 -31.03
C GLY A 108 -8.83 15.30 -30.01
N MET A 109 -8.57 14.18 -29.36
CA MET A 109 -9.43 13.58 -28.33
C MET A 109 -9.25 14.25 -26.97
N PRO A 110 -10.33 14.42 -26.18
CA PRO A 110 -10.24 15.02 -24.85
C PRO A 110 -9.30 14.23 -23.92
N ALA A 111 -8.49 14.95 -23.13
CA ALA A 111 -7.58 14.37 -22.15
C ALA A 111 -7.57 15.18 -20.85
N THR A 112 -7.05 14.59 -19.77
CA THR A 112 -6.81 15.31 -18.52
C THR A 112 -5.36 15.78 -18.42
N ALA A 113 -5.09 16.80 -17.63
CA ALA A 113 -3.72 17.26 -17.36
C ALA A 113 -2.86 16.18 -16.66
N ALA A 114 -3.49 15.26 -15.92
CA ALA A 114 -2.81 14.14 -15.30
C ALA A 114 -2.29 13.13 -16.33
N ILE A 115 -3.11 12.76 -17.29
CA ILE A 115 -2.73 11.88 -18.41
C ILE A 115 -1.61 12.54 -19.24
N LEU A 116 -1.73 13.85 -19.56
CA LEU A 116 -0.65 14.57 -20.24
C LEU A 116 0.68 14.49 -19.49
N ARG A 117 0.64 14.69 -18.17
CA ARG A 117 1.86 14.66 -17.34
C ARG A 117 2.52 13.29 -17.33
N GLU A 118 1.74 12.23 -17.26
CA GLU A 118 2.23 10.86 -17.30
C GLU A 118 2.89 10.54 -18.64
N LEU A 119 2.23 10.84 -19.75
CA LEU A 119 2.75 10.61 -21.11
C LEU A 119 3.98 11.48 -21.43
N CYS A 120 3.93 12.75 -21.06
CA CYS A 120 4.98 13.71 -21.43
C CYS A 120 6.28 13.51 -20.67
N GLY A 121 6.28 12.82 -19.53
CA GLY A 121 7.50 12.42 -18.83
C GLY A 121 8.45 11.59 -19.68
N GLY A 122 7.94 10.85 -20.66
CA GLY A 122 8.72 10.10 -21.65
C GLY A 122 9.04 10.84 -22.95
N LEU A 123 8.59 12.10 -23.12
CA LEU A 123 8.79 12.87 -24.36
C LEU A 123 9.79 14.01 -24.21
N ILE A 124 9.68 14.76 -23.13
CA ILE A 124 10.51 15.97 -22.88
C ILE A 124 11.02 15.97 -21.45
N ASN A 125 12.31 16.25 -21.30
CA ASN A 125 12.93 16.57 -20.02
C ASN A 125 13.35 18.05 -20.02
N ILE A 126 12.84 18.86 -19.08
CA ILE A 126 13.19 20.27 -18.97
C ILE A 126 14.21 20.43 -17.84
N ASN A 127 15.34 21.06 -18.12
CA ASN A 127 16.40 21.35 -17.19
C ASN A 127 16.52 22.87 -17.01
N GLY A 128 15.73 23.46 -16.11
CA GLY A 128 15.73 24.89 -15.82
C GLY A 128 16.22 25.21 -14.39
N GLN A 129 16.20 26.49 -14.01
CA GLN A 129 16.59 26.95 -12.68
C GLN A 129 15.84 26.24 -11.54
N HIS A 130 14.58 25.85 -11.76
CA HIS A 130 13.76 25.15 -10.75
C HIS A 130 14.13 23.69 -10.58
N ASP A 131 14.75 23.05 -11.57
CA ASP A 131 15.17 21.64 -11.49
C ASP A 131 16.49 21.44 -10.75
N SER A 132 17.34 22.46 -10.70
CA SER A 132 18.50 22.47 -9.81
C SER A 132 18.06 22.29 -8.35
N VAL A 133 16.91 22.87 -7.97
CA VAL A 133 16.30 22.67 -6.65
C VAL A 133 15.94 21.19 -6.39
N GLY A 134 15.55 20.46 -7.44
CA GLY A 134 15.27 19.03 -7.34
C GLY A 134 16.50 18.18 -7.00
N LEU A 135 17.65 18.50 -7.59
CA LEU A 135 18.94 17.84 -7.32
C LEU A 135 19.49 18.22 -5.94
N LEU A 136 19.14 19.39 -5.42
CA LEU A 136 19.53 19.83 -4.09
C LEU A 136 18.71 19.18 -2.97
N ASN A 137 17.60 18.51 -3.30
CA ASN A 137 16.75 17.84 -2.33
C ASN A 137 17.23 16.40 -2.06
N PRO A 138 17.78 16.09 -0.86
CA PRO A 138 18.26 14.76 -0.53
C PRO A 138 17.21 13.64 -0.71
N ALA A 139 15.93 13.96 -0.50
CA ALA A 139 14.84 12.99 -0.67
C ALA A 139 14.68 12.47 -2.12
N ARG A 140 15.29 13.13 -3.11
CA ARG A 140 15.27 12.70 -4.52
C ARG A 140 16.50 11.91 -4.94
N HIS A 141 17.57 11.90 -4.14
CA HIS A 141 18.84 11.29 -4.54
C HIS A 141 18.72 9.77 -4.76
N GLU A 142 17.91 9.12 -3.94
CA GLU A 142 17.63 7.68 -4.10
C GLU A 142 16.92 7.38 -5.42
N GLY A 143 15.89 8.19 -5.75
CA GLY A 143 15.17 8.05 -7.03
C GLY A 143 16.06 8.32 -8.26
N ILE A 144 17.06 9.20 -8.14
CA ILE A 144 18.05 9.43 -9.20
C ILE A 144 18.89 8.18 -9.43
N LEU A 145 19.34 7.52 -8.36
CA LEU A 145 20.09 6.26 -8.47
C LEU A 145 19.23 5.14 -9.03
N ASP A 146 17.99 5.03 -8.61
CA ASP A 146 17.05 4.02 -9.12
C ASP A 146 16.74 4.22 -10.61
N ALA A 147 16.57 5.47 -11.05
CA ALA A 147 16.39 5.81 -12.46
C ALA A 147 17.64 5.45 -13.28
N TYR A 148 18.83 5.85 -12.81
CA TYR A 148 20.09 5.56 -13.50
C TYR A 148 20.37 4.05 -13.58
N ALA A 149 20.10 3.31 -12.50
CA ALA A 149 20.25 1.85 -12.44
C ALA A 149 19.17 1.08 -13.21
N GLN A 150 18.11 1.75 -13.63
CA GLN A 150 16.90 1.12 -14.19
C GLN A 150 16.31 0.04 -13.26
N ASN A 151 16.27 0.33 -11.98
CA ASN A 151 15.91 -0.59 -10.89
C ASN A 151 14.41 -0.98 -10.86
N GLY A 152 13.60 -0.59 -11.84
CA GLY A 152 12.15 -0.80 -11.80
C GLY A 152 11.72 -2.23 -11.48
N ALA A 153 12.33 -3.25 -12.08
CA ALA A 153 12.02 -4.65 -11.81
C ALA A 153 12.43 -5.07 -10.39
N VAL A 154 13.65 -4.75 -9.97
CA VAL A 154 14.18 -5.07 -8.63
C VAL A 154 13.33 -4.40 -7.53
N TYR A 155 12.96 -3.14 -7.76
CA TYR A 155 12.09 -2.40 -6.86
C TYR A 155 10.70 -3.05 -6.74
N GLN A 156 10.07 -3.47 -7.84
CA GLN A 156 8.78 -4.13 -7.82
C GLN A 156 8.81 -5.46 -7.06
N GLU A 157 9.88 -6.24 -7.22
CA GLU A 157 10.07 -7.47 -6.46
C GLU A 157 10.17 -7.21 -4.95
N TYR A 158 10.94 -6.20 -4.55
CA TYR A 158 11.04 -5.78 -3.16
C TYR A 158 9.69 -5.30 -2.62
N TYR A 159 9.06 -4.36 -3.34
CA TYR A 159 7.82 -3.71 -2.90
C TYR A 159 6.65 -4.69 -2.74
N ALA A 160 6.58 -5.71 -3.60
CA ALA A 160 5.56 -6.76 -3.47
C ALA A 160 5.68 -7.50 -2.13
N VAL A 161 6.90 -7.91 -1.76
CA VAL A 161 7.16 -8.59 -0.48
C VAL A 161 6.93 -7.65 0.72
N TYR A 162 7.41 -6.41 0.63
CA TYR A 162 7.22 -5.40 1.66
C TYR A 162 5.73 -5.14 1.93
N ARG A 163 4.91 -5.04 0.89
CA ARG A 163 3.46 -4.84 1.02
C ARG A 163 2.78 -5.99 1.76
N GLU A 164 3.16 -7.23 1.45
CA GLU A 164 2.64 -8.40 2.16
C GLU A 164 3.12 -8.43 3.63
N LEU A 165 4.37 -8.06 3.90
CA LEU A 165 4.89 -7.92 5.27
C LEU A 165 4.07 -6.91 6.09
N ILE A 166 3.75 -5.74 5.52
CA ILE A 166 2.95 -4.72 6.20
C ILE A 166 1.52 -5.19 6.44
N LYS A 167 0.95 -5.96 5.50
CA LYS A 167 -0.38 -6.55 5.65
C LYS A 167 -0.41 -7.53 6.83
N VAL A 168 0.53 -8.48 6.87
CA VAL A 168 0.64 -9.47 7.96
C VAL A 168 0.90 -8.77 9.30
N LYS A 169 1.75 -7.75 9.32
CA LYS A 169 1.99 -6.95 10.53
C LYS A 169 0.72 -6.30 11.06
N LYS A 170 -0.09 -5.69 10.20
CA LYS A 170 -1.37 -5.07 10.59
C LYS A 170 -2.38 -6.10 11.12
N GLU A 171 -2.46 -7.28 10.50
CA GLU A 171 -3.30 -8.36 10.99
C GLU A 171 -2.86 -8.83 12.38
N LEU A 172 -1.56 -8.99 12.59
CA LEU A 172 -0.98 -9.37 13.88
C LEU A 172 -1.25 -8.31 14.96
N ASP A 173 -1.00 -7.04 14.67
CA ASP A 173 -1.22 -5.93 15.59
C ASP A 173 -2.70 -5.79 16.00
N ALA A 174 -3.65 -6.21 15.14
CA ALA A 174 -5.08 -6.22 15.44
C ALA A 174 -5.50 -7.36 16.37
N ILE A 175 -4.74 -8.47 16.43
CA ILE A 175 -5.03 -9.65 17.29
C ILE A 175 -4.42 -9.48 18.69
N ILE A 176 -3.24 -8.87 18.80
CA ILE A 176 -2.50 -8.74 20.06
C ILE A 176 -3.09 -7.58 20.88
N THR A 177 -4.07 -7.91 21.76
CA THR A 177 -4.60 -6.89 22.68
C THR A 177 -4.14 -7.09 24.14
N ASP A 178 -3.79 -8.25 24.63
CA ASP A 178 -3.08 -8.49 25.91
C ASP A 178 -2.78 -10.00 26.10
N GLU A 179 -1.56 -10.41 25.86
CA GLU A 179 -1.13 -11.80 26.00
C GLU A 179 -1.22 -12.32 27.46
N GLY A 180 -1.02 -11.43 28.44
CA GLY A 180 -1.06 -11.80 29.85
C GLY A 180 -2.46 -12.09 30.39
N GLU A 181 -3.47 -11.32 29.98
CA GLU A 181 -4.87 -11.59 30.30
C GLU A 181 -5.38 -12.85 29.59
N LYS A 182 -4.98 -13.03 28.33
CA LYS A 182 -5.35 -14.18 27.53
C LYS A 182 -4.88 -15.51 28.16
N GLN A 183 -3.63 -15.61 28.60
CA GLN A 183 -3.10 -16.82 29.22
C GLN A 183 -3.81 -17.14 30.53
N ARG A 184 -4.06 -16.15 31.40
CA ARG A 184 -4.83 -16.35 32.62
C ARG A 184 -6.25 -16.87 32.36
N LYS A 185 -6.86 -16.39 31.27
CA LYS A 185 -8.20 -16.82 30.86
C LYS A 185 -8.20 -18.26 30.33
N ILE A 186 -7.19 -18.65 29.57
CA ILE A 186 -6.97 -20.03 29.11
C ILE A 186 -6.86 -20.96 30.34
N ASP A 187 -5.98 -20.64 31.28
CA ASP A 187 -5.75 -21.47 32.46
C ASP A 187 -7.03 -21.64 33.31
N LEU A 188 -7.79 -20.57 33.51
CA LEU A 188 -9.05 -20.59 34.22
C LEU A 188 -10.12 -21.44 33.51
N LEU A 189 -10.33 -21.18 32.20
CA LEU A 189 -11.33 -21.91 31.44
C LEU A 189 -10.97 -23.39 31.30
N SER A 190 -9.70 -23.71 31.10
CA SER A 190 -9.24 -25.11 31.04
C SER A 190 -9.53 -25.84 32.35
N TYR A 191 -9.25 -25.23 33.51
CA TYR A 191 -9.56 -25.81 34.79
C TYR A 191 -11.07 -26.03 34.97
N GLN A 192 -11.90 -25.04 34.63
CA GLN A 192 -13.36 -25.11 34.78
C GLN A 192 -13.96 -26.20 33.86
N VAL A 193 -13.54 -26.26 32.62
CA VAL A 193 -13.98 -27.29 31.68
C VAL A 193 -13.61 -28.68 32.19
N GLN A 194 -12.35 -28.86 32.60
CA GLN A 194 -11.87 -30.14 33.10
C GLN A 194 -12.64 -30.59 34.34
N GLU A 195 -12.89 -29.70 35.34
CA GLU A 195 -13.63 -30.02 36.58
C GLU A 195 -15.07 -30.46 36.26
N ILE A 196 -15.73 -29.85 35.28
CA ILE A 196 -17.10 -30.19 34.90
C ILE A 196 -17.14 -31.50 34.09
N GLU A 197 -16.19 -31.68 33.15
CA GLU A 197 -16.09 -32.91 32.35
C GLU A 197 -15.78 -34.13 33.22
N ASP A 198 -14.83 -34.02 34.15
CA ASP A 198 -14.48 -35.10 35.08
C ASP A 198 -15.67 -35.50 35.98
N ALA A 199 -16.55 -34.55 36.29
CA ALA A 199 -17.76 -34.82 37.03
C ALA A 199 -18.80 -35.64 36.24
N SER A 200 -18.74 -35.67 34.90
CA SER A 200 -19.63 -36.46 34.05
C SER A 200 -21.11 -36.35 34.42
N LEU A 201 -21.61 -35.15 34.60
CA LEU A 201 -22.98 -34.87 35.00
C LEU A 201 -23.99 -35.22 33.90
N THR A 202 -25.16 -35.72 34.35
CA THR A 202 -26.29 -35.98 33.43
C THR A 202 -27.53 -35.17 33.87
N ALA A 203 -28.28 -34.68 32.87
CA ALA A 203 -29.51 -33.93 33.17
C ALA A 203 -30.51 -34.77 33.94
N GLY A 204 -31.13 -34.19 34.99
CA GLY A 204 -32.10 -34.88 35.86
C GLY A 204 -31.44 -35.85 36.88
N GLU A 205 -30.10 -35.87 36.98
CA GLU A 205 -29.37 -36.74 37.90
C GLU A 205 -29.70 -36.42 39.38
N GLU A 206 -29.76 -35.14 39.73
CA GLU A 206 -30.01 -34.69 41.10
C GLU A 206 -31.36 -35.15 41.60
N GLU A 207 -32.41 -35.04 40.81
CA GLU A 207 -33.77 -35.47 41.15
C GLU A 207 -33.83 -36.98 41.31
N THR A 208 -33.15 -37.71 40.43
CA THR A 208 -33.08 -39.19 40.48
C THR A 208 -32.38 -39.64 41.76
N LEU A 209 -31.23 -39.06 42.08
CA LEU A 209 -30.47 -39.34 43.31
C LEU A 209 -31.25 -38.99 44.57
N ALA A 210 -31.93 -37.83 44.58
CA ALA A 210 -32.75 -37.40 45.71
C ALA A 210 -33.92 -38.34 45.98
N ALA A 211 -34.59 -38.80 44.90
CA ALA A 211 -35.68 -39.81 45.01
C ALA A 211 -35.14 -41.16 45.56
N ARG A 212 -34.01 -41.64 45.01
CA ARG A 212 -33.39 -42.89 45.46
C ARG A 212 -32.89 -42.81 46.92
N ARG A 213 -32.24 -41.70 47.29
CA ARG A 213 -31.81 -41.41 48.67
C ARG A 213 -32.99 -41.49 49.66
N LYS A 214 -34.14 -40.87 49.29
CA LYS A 214 -35.34 -40.88 50.12
C LYS A 214 -35.87 -42.30 50.36
N VAL A 215 -35.82 -43.15 49.36
CA VAL A 215 -36.24 -44.56 49.44
C VAL A 215 -35.29 -45.31 50.38
N LEU A 216 -33.97 -45.23 50.19
CA LEU A 216 -32.96 -45.93 50.97
C LEU A 216 -32.95 -45.48 52.44
N ALA A 217 -32.99 -44.17 52.67
CA ALA A 217 -33.03 -43.61 54.03
C ALA A 217 -34.28 -44.02 54.84
N ASN A 218 -35.38 -44.40 54.16
CA ASN A 218 -36.61 -44.85 54.84
C ASN A 218 -36.84 -46.35 54.62
N ALA A 219 -35.89 -47.11 54.12
CA ALA A 219 -36.05 -48.53 53.73
C ALA A 219 -36.53 -49.37 54.90
N SER A 220 -35.98 -49.20 56.09
CA SER A 220 -36.39 -49.91 57.29
C SER A 220 -37.86 -49.64 57.69
N THR A 221 -38.27 -48.35 57.68
CA THR A 221 -39.64 -47.94 57.93
C THR A 221 -40.63 -48.44 56.89
N ILE A 222 -40.26 -48.40 55.61
CA ILE A 222 -41.07 -48.92 54.47
C ILE A 222 -41.25 -50.45 54.67
N ARG A 223 -40.17 -51.16 54.94
CA ARG A 223 -40.18 -52.60 55.20
C ARG A 223 -41.06 -52.96 56.38
N GLU A 224 -40.93 -52.29 57.48
CA GLU A 224 -41.78 -52.48 58.64
C GLU A 224 -43.27 -52.32 58.29
N ARG A 225 -43.64 -51.26 57.59
CA ARG A 225 -45.03 -50.99 57.22
C ARG A 225 -45.56 -52.03 56.20
N ILE A 226 -44.76 -52.46 55.23
CA ILE A 226 -45.15 -53.53 54.32
C ILE A 226 -45.30 -54.82 55.03
N SER A 227 -44.36 -55.18 55.98
CA SER A 227 -44.45 -56.39 56.79
C SER A 227 -45.71 -56.39 57.67
N GLN A 228 -46.04 -55.26 58.31
CA GLN A 228 -47.28 -55.10 59.09
C GLN A 228 -48.53 -55.29 58.22
N SER A 229 -48.54 -54.68 57.00
CA SER A 229 -49.67 -54.84 56.04
C SER A 229 -49.81 -56.28 55.59
N TYR A 230 -48.68 -56.92 55.28
CA TYR A 230 -48.65 -58.36 54.90
C TYR A 230 -49.19 -59.25 56.04
N ALA A 231 -48.73 -59.03 57.28
CA ALA A 231 -49.20 -59.81 58.44
C ALA A 231 -50.72 -59.66 58.68
N LEU A 232 -51.28 -58.45 58.46
CA LEU A 232 -52.73 -58.22 58.60
C LEU A 232 -53.51 -58.91 57.45
N LEU A 233 -52.96 -59.04 56.26
CA LEU A 233 -53.61 -59.73 55.15
C LEU A 233 -53.47 -61.24 55.24
N SER A 234 -52.26 -61.74 55.52
CA SER A 234 -51.94 -63.16 55.48
C SER A 234 -52.24 -63.91 56.78
N GLY A 235 -52.35 -63.16 57.94
CA GLY A 235 -52.46 -63.76 59.25
C GLY A 235 -51.08 -64.18 59.79
N GLY A 236 -51.09 -64.72 61.01
CA GLY A 236 -49.95 -65.29 61.72
C GLY A 236 -50.36 -66.47 62.57
N ASP A 237 -49.43 -66.99 63.42
CA ASP A 237 -49.64 -68.18 64.26
C ASP A 237 -50.79 -68.01 65.27
N ASP A 238 -51.08 -66.76 65.68
CA ASP A 238 -52.07 -66.47 66.76
C ASP A 238 -53.43 -65.94 66.26
N ALA A 239 -53.53 -65.56 64.96
CA ALA A 239 -54.78 -64.97 64.44
C ALA A 239 -54.89 -65.12 62.91
N PRO A 240 -56.09 -65.41 62.37
CA PRO A 240 -56.33 -65.52 60.95
C PRO A 240 -56.20 -64.15 60.25
N GLY A 241 -55.61 -64.15 59.04
CA GLY A 241 -55.51 -62.94 58.23
C GLY A 241 -56.82 -62.59 57.50
N ALA A 242 -56.82 -61.38 56.93
CA ALA A 242 -58.00 -60.95 56.12
C ALA A 242 -58.29 -61.90 54.94
N VAL A 243 -57.27 -62.54 54.32
CA VAL A 243 -57.43 -63.54 53.30
C VAL A 243 -58.13 -64.78 53.79
N ASP A 244 -57.76 -65.28 55.01
CA ASP A 244 -58.37 -66.44 55.59
C ASP A 244 -59.85 -66.16 55.93
N LEU A 245 -60.13 -65.00 56.59
CA LEU A 245 -61.47 -64.59 56.92
C LEU A 245 -62.38 -64.37 55.70
N LEU A 246 -61.85 -63.79 54.64
CA LEU A 246 -62.57 -63.67 53.39
C LEU A 246 -62.83 -65.02 52.72
N GLY A 247 -61.89 -65.96 52.83
CA GLY A 247 -62.05 -67.32 52.34
C GLY A 247 -63.15 -68.05 53.07
N GLU A 248 -63.18 -67.99 54.47
CA GLU A 248 -64.22 -68.54 55.24
C GLU A 248 -65.62 -67.95 54.93
N ALA A 249 -65.69 -66.62 54.82
CA ALA A 249 -66.91 -65.92 54.45
C ALA A 249 -67.42 -66.27 53.04
N SER A 250 -66.51 -66.44 52.09
CA SER A 250 -66.82 -66.81 50.74
C SER A 250 -67.38 -68.26 50.70
N ASN A 251 -66.77 -69.19 51.44
CA ASN A 251 -67.25 -70.54 51.51
C ASN A 251 -68.66 -70.66 52.19
N ALA A 252 -68.87 -69.90 53.27
CA ALA A 252 -70.16 -69.84 53.95
C ALA A 252 -71.30 -69.30 53.10
N ILE A 253 -71.05 -68.23 52.31
CA ILE A 253 -72.08 -67.65 51.45
C ILE A 253 -72.32 -68.52 50.16
N ASP A 254 -71.29 -69.16 49.70
CA ASP A 254 -71.43 -70.09 48.55
C ASP A 254 -72.37 -71.31 48.98
N GLY A 255 -72.15 -71.85 50.13
CA GLY A 255 -73.07 -72.85 50.73
C GLY A 255 -74.52 -72.41 50.84
N ALA A 256 -74.74 -71.13 51.20
CA ALA A 256 -76.08 -70.51 51.25
C ALA A 256 -76.64 -70.22 49.81
N ALA A 257 -75.83 -69.84 48.86
CA ALA A 257 -76.20 -69.53 47.48
C ALA A 257 -76.65 -70.82 46.72
N GLN A 258 -76.16 -71.98 47.18
CA GLN A 258 -76.64 -73.25 46.67
C GLN A 258 -78.06 -73.55 47.04
N LEU A 259 -78.55 -72.92 48.14
CA LEU A 259 -79.95 -73.14 48.67
C LEU A 259 -80.86 -71.95 48.22
N ASP A 260 -80.33 -70.77 48.00
CA ASP A 260 -81.07 -69.55 47.54
C ASP A 260 -80.23 -68.82 46.47
N SER A 261 -80.67 -68.92 45.19
CA SER A 261 -80.02 -68.32 44.05
C SER A 261 -79.96 -66.77 44.15
N GLY A 262 -80.77 -66.13 44.94
CA GLY A 262 -80.72 -64.69 45.22
C GLY A 262 -79.37 -64.23 45.85
N LEU A 263 -78.61 -65.14 46.44
CA LEU A 263 -77.32 -64.88 47.08
C LEU A 263 -76.12 -65.07 46.21
N SER A 264 -76.29 -65.57 44.94
CA SER A 264 -75.20 -65.84 44.02
C SER A 264 -74.34 -64.56 43.65
N ALA A 265 -74.96 -63.43 43.61
CA ALA A 265 -74.21 -62.20 43.33
C ALA A 265 -73.29 -61.82 44.54
N ALA A 266 -73.74 -62.00 45.76
CA ALA A 266 -72.94 -61.76 46.97
C ALA A 266 -71.81 -62.81 47.12
N ALA A 267 -72.06 -64.08 46.75
CA ALA A 267 -71.02 -65.12 46.73
C ALA A 267 -69.89 -64.77 45.69
N GLY A 268 -70.27 -64.33 44.53
CA GLY A 268 -69.29 -63.89 43.50
C GLY A 268 -68.42 -62.70 43.98
N GLN A 269 -69.07 -61.72 44.63
CA GLN A 269 -68.35 -60.57 45.13
C GLN A 269 -67.37 -60.91 46.28
N LEU A 270 -67.71 -61.78 47.15
CA LEU A 270 -66.84 -62.26 48.25
C LEU A 270 -65.69 -63.11 47.72
N LEU A 271 -65.90 -63.89 46.71
CA LEU A 271 -64.86 -64.68 46.02
C LEU A 271 -63.85 -63.78 45.30
N ASP A 272 -64.34 -62.74 44.61
CA ASP A 272 -63.50 -61.75 43.98
C ASP A 272 -62.62 -60.97 44.98
N LEU A 273 -63.19 -60.58 46.15
CA LEU A 273 -62.46 -59.93 47.22
C LEU A 273 -61.39 -60.82 47.84
N TYR A 274 -61.68 -62.11 47.97
CA TYR A 274 -60.71 -63.12 48.48
C TYR A 274 -59.49 -63.21 47.57
N TYR A 275 -59.73 -63.37 46.21
CA TYR A 275 -58.61 -63.45 45.27
C TYR A 275 -57.85 -62.15 45.20
N THR A 276 -58.54 -61.01 45.21
CA THR A 276 -57.88 -59.70 45.19
C THR A 276 -56.99 -59.49 46.42
N ALA A 277 -57.47 -59.84 47.61
CA ALA A 277 -56.69 -59.74 48.85
C ALA A 277 -55.48 -60.70 48.83
N LYS A 278 -55.67 -61.92 48.30
CA LYS A 278 -54.61 -62.92 48.16
C LYS A 278 -53.50 -62.46 47.19
N ASP A 279 -53.89 -61.92 46.05
CA ASP A 279 -52.92 -61.36 45.05
C ASP A 279 -52.17 -60.16 45.62
N LEU A 280 -52.85 -59.25 46.32
CA LEU A 280 -52.23 -58.10 46.98
C LEU A 280 -51.23 -58.54 48.06
N SER A 281 -51.56 -59.59 48.83
CA SER A 281 -50.66 -60.18 49.85
C SER A 281 -49.39 -60.74 49.20
N ALA A 282 -49.52 -61.44 48.04
CA ALA A 282 -48.36 -61.95 47.31
C ALA A 282 -47.50 -60.84 46.71
N ASP A 283 -48.12 -59.75 46.20
CA ASP A 283 -47.39 -58.59 45.70
C ASP A 283 -46.58 -57.87 46.80
N LEU A 284 -47.21 -57.71 48.03
CA LEU A 284 -46.53 -57.06 49.15
C LEU A 284 -45.32 -57.85 49.63
N ILE A 285 -45.35 -59.18 49.71
CA ILE A 285 -44.20 -59.98 50.11
C ILE A 285 -43.08 -59.94 49.06
N GLY A 286 -43.43 -59.96 47.76
CA GLY A 286 -42.45 -59.81 46.69
C GLY A 286 -41.74 -58.42 46.69
N ARG A 287 -42.43 -57.39 47.14
CA ARG A 287 -41.85 -56.08 47.29
C ARG A 287 -40.90 -55.93 48.47
N LEU A 288 -41.02 -56.70 49.55
CA LEU A 288 -40.15 -56.67 50.75
C LEU A 288 -38.67 -56.93 50.41
N GLU A 289 -38.40 -57.79 49.40
CA GLU A 289 -37.03 -58.07 48.91
C GLU A 289 -36.36 -56.88 48.26
N GLY A 290 -37.15 -55.96 47.67
CA GLY A 290 -36.67 -54.75 47.04
C GLY A 290 -36.29 -53.60 48.03
N TYR A 291 -36.58 -53.69 49.31
CA TYR A 291 -36.28 -52.69 50.32
C TYR A 291 -35.24 -53.19 51.34
N GLU A 292 -34.16 -53.82 50.88
CA GLU A 292 -32.98 -54.07 51.72
C GLU A 292 -32.22 -52.78 51.98
N THR A 293 -31.70 -52.63 53.22
CA THR A 293 -30.82 -51.53 53.57
C THR A 293 -29.49 -51.74 52.93
N ASN A 294 -29.11 -50.80 52.03
CA ASN A 294 -27.82 -50.80 51.36
C ASN A 294 -27.08 -49.52 51.75
N ASP A 295 -26.39 -49.56 52.87
CA ASP A 295 -25.67 -48.42 53.44
C ASP A 295 -24.53 -47.94 52.47
N ALA A 296 -23.91 -48.85 51.77
CA ALA A 296 -22.87 -48.51 50.77
C ALA A 296 -23.43 -47.69 49.60
N GLU A 297 -24.62 -48.08 49.08
CA GLU A 297 -25.28 -47.32 47.99
C GLU A 297 -25.74 -45.93 48.50
N LEU A 298 -26.18 -45.84 49.74
CA LEU A 298 -26.56 -44.55 50.33
C LEU A 298 -25.37 -43.64 50.46
N ASP A 299 -24.20 -44.14 50.88
CA ASP A 299 -22.96 -43.37 51.00
C ASP A 299 -22.48 -42.90 49.61
N GLU A 300 -22.56 -43.73 48.56
CA GLU A 300 -22.22 -43.36 47.17
C GLU A 300 -23.13 -42.20 46.69
N ILE A 301 -24.45 -42.33 46.93
CA ILE A 301 -25.40 -41.26 46.54
C ILE A 301 -25.09 -39.96 47.28
N GLU A 302 -24.78 -40.01 48.58
CA GLU A 302 -24.45 -38.81 49.36
C GLU A 302 -23.16 -38.14 48.88
N GLN A 303 -22.12 -38.91 48.55
CA GLN A 303 -20.88 -38.39 47.96
C GLN A 303 -21.15 -37.73 46.61
N ARG A 304 -21.98 -38.38 45.79
CA ARG A 304 -22.33 -37.85 44.44
C ARG A 304 -23.15 -36.55 44.58
N MET A 305 -24.12 -36.50 45.49
CA MET A 305 -24.90 -35.30 45.77
C MET A 305 -24.04 -34.15 46.34
N ASP A 306 -23.04 -34.45 47.18
CA ASP A 306 -22.09 -33.45 47.68
C ASP A 306 -21.22 -32.89 46.56
N LEU A 307 -20.78 -33.71 45.61
CA LEU A 307 -20.07 -33.25 44.42
C LEU A 307 -20.95 -32.32 43.59
N ILE A 308 -22.19 -32.71 43.28
CA ILE A 308 -23.15 -31.88 42.55
C ILE A 308 -23.37 -30.55 43.29
N TYR A 309 -23.57 -30.56 44.58
CA TYR A 309 -23.75 -29.35 45.39
C TYR A 309 -22.54 -28.41 45.33
N LYS A 310 -21.30 -28.96 45.40
CA LYS A 310 -20.07 -28.16 45.25
C LYS A 310 -19.98 -27.51 43.87
N LEU A 311 -20.32 -28.24 42.81
CA LEU A 311 -20.32 -27.72 41.45
C LEU A 311 -21.41 -26.68 41.22
N LYS A 312 -22.60 -26.88 41.81
CA LYS A 312 -23.70 -25.89 41.77
C LYS A 312 -23.27 -24.55 42.36
N ARG A 313 -22.56 -24.56 43.48
CA ARG A 313 -22.05 -23.32 44.12
C ARG A 313 -21.04 -22.56 43.27
N LYS A 314 -20.41 -23.21 42.28
CA LYS A 314 -19.38 -22.60 41.44
C LYS A 314 -19.93 -22.18 40.09
N TYR A 315 -20.82 -22.98 39.49
CA TYR A 315 -21.09 -22.90 38.06
C TYR A 315 -22.55 -22.68 37.67
N GLY A 316 -23.52 -22.90 38.58
CA GLY A 316 -24.94 -22.70 38.27
C GLY A 316 -25.87 -23.28 39.33
N ASP A 317 -27.16 -22.97 39.27
CA ASP A 317 -28.13 -23.40 40.26
C ASP A 317 -28.70 -24.81 40.03
N THR A 318 -28.57 -25.34 38.81
CA THR A 318 -29.02 -26.67 38.40
C THR A 318 -27.90 -27.46 37.72
N VAL A 319 -28.06 -28.78 37.57
CA VAL A 319 -27.13 -29.63 36.83
C VAL A 319 -27.07 -29.20 35.37
N GLU A 320 -28.20 -28.83 34.79
CA GLU A 320 -28.32 -28.31 33.43
C GLU A 320 -27.54 -27.00 33.25
N ASP A 321 -27.58 -26.09 34.23
CA ASP A 321 -26.82 -24.86 34.22
C ASP A 321 -25.30 -25.12 34.23
N ILE A 322 -24.84 -26.11 35.02
CA ILE A 322 -23.43 -26.49 35.07
C ILE A 322 -22.97 -27.05 33.71
N ILE A 323 -23.77 -27.92 33.11
CA ILE A 323 -23.49 -28.49 31.78
C ILE A 323 -23.44 -27.38 30.74
N ALA A 324 -24.41 -26.45 30.74
CA ALA A 324 -24.44 -25.32 29.82
C ALA A 324 -23.24 -24.38 30.02
N PHE A 325 -22.86 -24.11 31.28
CA PHE A 325 -21.64 -23.34 31.58
C PHE A 325 -20.38 -24.02 31.04
N GLY A 326 -20.25 -25.33 31.24
CA GLY A 326 -19.13 -26.12 30.74
C GLY A 326 -19.01 -26.04 29.20
N GLN A 327 -20.15 -26.14 28.51
CA GLN A 327 -20.18 -25.99 27.03
C GLN A 327 -19.76 -24.58 26.59
N GLN A 328 -20.27 -23.52 27.22
CA GLN A 328 -19.88 -22.15 26.93
C GLN A 328 -18.40 -21.89 27.19
N ALA A 329 -17.89 -22.40 28.35
CA ALA A 329 -16.48 -22.30 28.69
C ALA A 329 -15.57 -23.02 27.67
N ARG A 330 -16.00 -24.17 27.17
CA ARG A 330 -15.31 -24.93 26.10
C ARG A 330 -15.27 -24.15 24.80
N GLU A 331 -16.41 -23.65 24.35
CA GLU A 331 -16.46 -22.84 23.13
C GLU A 331 -15.60 -21.58 23.21
N GLU A 332 -15.53 -20.95 24.37
CA GLU A 332 -14.67 -19.78 24.58
C GLU A 332 -13.19 -20.16 24.60
N LEU A 333 -12.83 -21.27 25.25
CA LEU A 333 -11.47 -21.82 25.26
C LEU A 333 -10.99 -22.13 23.84
N ASP A 334 -11.81 -22.83 23.05
CA ASP A 334 -11.50 -23.19 21.67
C ASP A 334 -11.30 -21.95 20.80
N ARG A 335 -12.13 -20.93 20.98
CA ARG A 335 -11.96 -19.62 20.28
C ARG A 335 -10.62 -18.96 20.61
N ILE A 336 -10.23 -18.98 21.88
CA ILE A 336 -8.99 -18.36 22.34
C ILE A 336 -7.78 -19.16 21.81
N GLN A 337 -7.81 -20.49 21.83
CA GLN A 337 -6.74 -21.34 21.32
C GLN A 337 -6.57 -21.18 19.80
N PHE A 338 -7.66 -21.15 19.05
CA PHE A 338 -7.61 -20.90 17.60
C PHE A 338 -6.98 -19.53 17.28
N SER A 339 -7.31 -18.49 18.06
CA SER A 339 -6.69 -17.16 17.93
C SER A 339 -5.19 -17.20 18.25
N GLN A 340 -4.73 -18.07 19.17
CA GLN A 340 -3.31 -18.21 19.48
C GLN A 340 -2.54 -18.90 18.36
N GLU A 341 -3.04 -20.01 17.84
CA GLU A 341 -2.45 -20.67 16.67
C GLU A 341 -2.34 -19.73 15.46
N ARG A 342 -3.41 -18.92 15.25
CA ARG A 342 -3.40 -17.90 14.21
C ARG A 342 -2.31 -16.86 14.45
N THR A 343 -2.11 -16.43 15.69
CA THR A 343 -1.07 -15.47 16.09
C THR A 343 0.33 -16.04 15.82
N GLU A 344 0.60 -17.27 16.24
CA GLU A 344 1.88 -17.95 16.00
C GLU A 344 2.18 -18.10 14.52
N HIS A 345 1.18 -18.50 13.74
CA HIS A 345 1.31 -18.59 12.28
C HIS A 345 1.64 -17.22 11.65
N LEU A 346 0.94 -16.16 12.06
CA LEU A 346 1.20 -14.81 11.55
C LEU A 346 2.58 -14.28 12.00
N GLN A 347 3.06 -14.62 13.19
CA GLN A 347 4.41 -14.28 13.65
C GLN A 347 5.48 -14.98 12.81
N ALA A 348 5.31 -16.27 12.54
CA ALA A 348 6.22 -17.02 11.68
C ALA A 348 6.24 -16.47 10.24
N GLU A 349 5.08 -16.17 9.68
CA GLU A 349 4.96 -15.59 8.34
C GLU A 349 5.54 -14.19 8.26
N LYS A 350 5.31 -13.33 9.28
CA LYS A 350 5.95 -12.01 9.41
C LYS A 350 7.47 -12.13 9.43
N HIS A 351 8.01 -13.09 10.18
CA HIS A 351 9.46 -13.31 10.24
C HIS A 351 10.01 -13.75 8.88
N ARG A 352 9.36 -14.70 8.21
CA ARG A 352 9.71 -15.17 6.86
C ARG A 352 9.72 -14.02 5.85
N LEU A 353 8.64 -13.22 5.82
CA LEU A 353 8.52 -12.08 4.92
C LEU A 353 9.55 -10.98 5.24
N TYR A 354 9.86 -10.76 6.52
CA TYR A 354 10.88 -9.79 6.92
C TYR A 354 12.27 -10.18 6.41
N VAL A 355 12.68 -11.43 6.54
CA VAL A 355 13.96 -11.93 6.02
C VAL A 355 13.99 -11.78 4.50
N LEU A 356 12.93 -12.19 3.80
CA LEU A 356 12.85 -12.08 2.34
C LEU A 356 12.88 -10.62 1.88
N ALA A 357 12.14 -9.73 2.54
CA ALA A 357 12.15 -8.30 2.22
C ALA A 357 13.53 -7.67 2.45
N ARG A 358 14.22 -8.04 3.53
CA ARG A 358 15.59 -7.59 3.81
C ARG A 358 16.58 -8.04 2.73
N ASP A 359 16.48 -9.29 2.28
CA ASP A 359 17.36 -9.82 1.24
C ASP A 359 17.10 -9.12 -0.11
N LYS A 360 15.83 -8.86 -0.45
CA LYS A 360 15.47 -8.05 -1.63
C LYS A 360 15.91 -6.60 -1.51
N ALA A 361 15.80 -5.98 -0.34
CA ALA A 361 16.32 -4.65 -0.06
C ALA A 361 17.84 -4.58 -0.22
N GLU A 362 18.58 -5.62 0.18
CA GLU A 362 20.03 -5.68 -0.02
C GLU A 362 20.41 -5.71 -1.51
N VAL A 363 19.67 -6.46 -2.35
CA VAL A 363 19.86 -6.43 -3.80
C VAL A 363 19.68 -5.01 -4.34
N LEU A 364 18.61 -4.32 -3.89
CA LEU A 364 18.33 -2.94 -4.29
C LEU A 364 19.44 -1.99 -3.84
N THR A 365 19.97 -2.15 -2.62
CA THR A 365 21.13 -1.41 -2.11
C THR A 365 22.35 -1.58 -3.02
N GLN A 366 22.68 -2.83 -3.38
CA GLN A 366 23.86 -3.12 -4.21
C GLN A 366 23.74 -2.51 -5.62
N THR A 367 22.56 -2.56 -6.22
CA THR A 367 22.32 -1.93 -7.52
C THR A 367 22.48 -0.42 -7.46
N ARG A 368 21.99 0.24 -6.40
CA ARG A 368 22.15 1.68 -6.16
C ARG A 368 23.60 2.10 -6.00
N LEU A 369 24.37 1.36 -5.18
CA LEU A 369 25.79 1.64 -4.96
C LEU A 369 26.59 1.51 -6.26
N LYS A 370 26.34 0.46 -7.03
CA LYS A 370 26.97 0.23 -8.34
C LYS A 370 26.62 1.34 -9.34
N ALA A 371 25.35 1.74 -9.35
CA ALA A 371 24.89 2.85 -10.17
C ALA A 371 25.58 4.16 -9.80
N PHE A 372 25.77 4.42 -8.50
CA PHE A 372 26.49 5.61 -8.07
C PHE A 372 27.95 5.62 -8.54
N GLU A 373 28.66 4.51 -8.48
CA GLU A 373 30.06 4.42 -8.94
C GLU A 373 30.19 4.74 -10.43
N GLU A 374 29.28 4.20 -11.26
CA GLU A 374 29.26 4.46 -12.69
C GLU A 374 28.87 5.92 -13.00
N LEU A 375 27.80 6.39 -12.36
CA LEU A 375 27.31 7.76 -12.49
C LEU A 375 28.41 8.78 -12.09
N ASN A 376 29.07 8.56 -10.96
CA ASN A 376 30.13 9.43 -10.45
C ASN A 376 31.33 9.49 -11.40
N ARG A 377 31.70 8.38 -12.02
CA ARG A 377 32.80 8.35 -13.03
C ARG A 377 32.46 9.23 -14.23
N ARG A 378 31.23 9.14 -14.74
CA ARG A 378 30.76 9.96 -15.87
C ARG A 378 30.69 11.45 -15.51
N ILE A 379 30.12 11.75 -14.35
CA ILE A 379 30.04 13.13 -13.83
C ILE A 379 31.43 13.73 -13.69
N SER A 380 32.38 13.02 -13.07
CA SER A 380 33.74 13.48 -12.89
C SER A 380 34.43 13.76 -14.24
N GLY A 381 34.26 12.90 -15.23
CA GLY A 381 34.80 13.13 -16.58
C GLY A 381 34.22 14.39 -17.23
N THR A 382 32.90 14.61 -17.12
CA THR A 382 32.25 15.82 -17.65
C THR A 382 32.72 17.07 -16.90
N LEU A 383 32.85 17.01 -15.55
CA LEU A 383 33.32 18.16 -14.76
C LEU A 383 34.78 18.52 -15.05
N ASP A 384 35.66 17.52 -15.23
CA ASP A 384 37.04 17.77 -15.65
C ASP A 384 37.08 18.46 -17.02
N PHE A 385 36.24 18.04 -17.96
CA PHE A 385 36.08 18.70 -19.27
C PHE A 385 35.53 20.12 -19.14
N LEU A 386 34.58 20.38 -18.21
CA LEU A 386 34.02 21.71 -17.92
C LEU A 386 34.95 22.62 -17.12
N ASN A 387 36.24 22.32 -17.08
CA ASN A 387 37.27 23.07 -16.36
C ASN A 387 37.05 23.14 -14.84
N MET A 388 36.59 22.04 -14.27
CA MET A 388 36.44 21.84 -12.83
C MET A 388 37.25 20.60 -12.38
N PRO A 389 38.58 20.59 -12.63
CA PRO A 389 39.41 19.46 -12.26
C PRO A 389 39.47 19.32 -10.74
N GLY A 390 39.30 18.12 -10.25
CA GLY A 390 39.37 17.85 -8.81
C GLY A 390 38.04 17.90 -8.07
N VAL A 391 36.96 18.26 -8.71
CA VAL A 391 35.62 18.09 -8.15
C VAL A 391 35.30 16.62 -8.02
N ARG A 392 34.89 16.19 -6.83
CA ARG A 392 34.58 14.79 -6.53
C ARG A 392 33.23 14.69 -5.83
N MET A 393 32.34 13.86 -6.38
CA MET A 393 31.12 13.47 -5.70
C MET A 393 31.36 12.23 -4.81
N THR A 394 30.74 12.20 -3.67
CA THR A 394 30.71 11.06 -2.75
C THR A 394 29.28 10.78 -2.32
N LEU A 395 28.98 9.52 -2.02
CA LEU A 395 27.68 9.10 -1.52
C LEU A 395 27.75 8.91 -0.02
N ARG A 396 26.98 9.66 0.72
CA ARG A 396 26.68 9.31 2.11
C ARG A 396 25.54 8.30 2.09
N HIS A 397 25.84 7.08 2.44
CA HIS A 397 24.89 5.97 2.49
C HIS A 397 24.74 5.48 3.93
N THR A 398 23.51 5.35 4.41
CA THR A 398 23.19 4.74 5.71
C THR A 398 22.03 3.77 5.52
N ARG A 399 22.02 2.70 6.34
CA ARG A 399 20.93 1.73 6.36
C ARG A 399 19.98 2.06 7.50
N GLY A 400 18.71 2.05 7.19
CA GLY A 400 17.60 2.25 8.12
C GLY A 400 16.68 1.02 8.20
N PRO A 401 15.53 1.15 8.86
CA PRO A 401 14.49 0.13 8.84
C PRO A 401 13.90 -0.03 7.43
N LEU A 402 13.35 -1.22 7.15
CA LEU A 402 12.64 -1.46 5.89
C LEU A 402 11.48 -0.46 5.72
N ALA A 403 11.46 0.21 4.58
CA ALA A 403 10.46 1.18 4.19
C ALA A 403 9.91 0.87 2.79
N SER A 404 8.91 1.60 2.32
CA SER A 404 8.32 1.36 0.98
C SER A 404 9.32 1.48 -0.16
N HIS A 405 10.41 2.22 0.01
CA HIS A 405 11.46 2.47 -0.97
C HIS A 405 12.75 1.65 -0.75
N GLY A 406 12.80 0.74 0.22
CA GLY A 406 13.98 -0.04 0.58
C GLY A 406 14.42 0.20 2.02
N GLN A 407 15.71 -0.01 2.28
CA GLN A 407 16.34 0.22 3.59
C GLN A 407 17.38 1.34 3.56
N ASP A 408 17.57 1.98 2.40
CA ASP A 408 18.64 2.94 2.19
C ASP A 408 18.20 4.38 2.52
N SER A 409 19.13 5.16 3.03
CA SER A 409 19.10 6.60 3.01
C SER A 409 20.37 7.09 2.34
N VAL A 410 20.23 7.81 1.23
CA VAL A 410 21.34 8.25 0.40
C VAL A 410 21.34 9.77 0.26
N GLU A 411 22.51 10.37 0.32
CA GLU A 411 22.70 11.80 0.10
C GLU A 411 23.98 12.04 -0.69
N PHE A 412 23.89 12.86 -1.75
CA PHE A 412 25.04 13.27 -2.55
C PHE A 412 25.83 14.36 -1.83
N TYR A 413 27.10 14.11 -1.67
CA TYR A 413 28.09 15.05 -1.16
C TYR A 413 29.06 15.40 -2.26
N ILE A 414 29.63 16.58 -2.21
CA ILE A 414 30.58 17.05 -3.21
C ILE A 414 31.71 17.83 -2.53
N SER A 415 32.92 17.65 -3.04
CA SER A 415 34.07 18.49 -2.78
C SER A 415 34.41 19.26 -4.06
N THR A 416 34.44 20.57 -4.01
CA THR A 416 34.72 21.43 -5.17
C THR A 416 36.21 21.70 -5.34
N ASN A 417 37.01 21.52 -4.28
CA ASN A 417 38.46 21.71 -4.31
C ASN A 417 39.19 20.48 -3.78
N PRO A 418 40.34 20.12 -4.32
CA PRO A 418 41.17 19.05 -3.77
C PRO A 418 41.55 19.33 -2.31
N GLY A 419 41.32 18.35 -1.43
CA GLY A 419 41.65 18.44 -0.01
C GLY A 419 40.55 19.05 0.88
N GLU A 420 39.45 19.56 0.32
CA GLU A 420 38.28 19.95 1.10
C GLU A 420 37.42 18.75 1.49
N ASN A 421 36.84 18.81 2.70
CA ASN A 421 35.86 17.80 3.11
C ASN A 421 34.59 17.90 2.26
N PRO A 422 34.05 16.77 1.77
CA PRO A 422 32.81 16.76 1.04
C PRO A 422 31.66 17.37 1.86
N LYS A 423 30.84 18.22 1.22
CA LYS A 423 29.65 18.88 1.80
C LYS A 423 28.40 18.41 1.05
N PRO A 424 27.22 18.44 1.69
CA PRO A 424 25.96 18.19 0.99
C PRO A 424 25.85 19.04 -0.29
N LEU A 425 25.38 18.45 -1.38
CA LEU A 425 25.19 19.13 -2.65
C LEU A 425 24.35 20.40 -2.49
N ALA A 426 23.37 20.38 -1.60
CA ALA A 426 22.53 21.54 -1.24
C ALA A 426 23.28 22.73 -0.65
N LYS A 427 24.55 22.57 -0.23
CA LYS A 427 25.35 23.63 0.41
C LYS A 427 26.40 24.27 -0.52
N ILE A 428 26.30 24.04 -1.82
CA ILE A 428 27.15 24.71 -2.81
C ILE A 428 26.77 26.18 -2.90
N ALA A 429 27.75 27.05 -2.71
CA ALA A 429 27.52 28.49 -2.63
C ALA A 429 27.59 29.24 -3.98
N SER A 430 28.24 28.66 -5.00
CA SER A 430 28.48 29.33 -6.29
C SER A 430 27.44 28.88 -7.33
N GLY A 431 26.66 29.81 -7.87
CA GLY A 431 25.67 29.56 -8.92
C GLY A 431 26.28 28.95 -10.19
N GLY A 432 27.42 29.45 -10.65
CA GLY A 432 28.10 28.93 -11.83
C GLY A 432 28.69 27.53 -11.65
N GLU A 433 29.16 27.18 -10.43
CA GLU A 433 29.58 25.82 -10.11
C GLU A 433 28.40 24.86 -10.09
N LEU A 434 27.31 25.27 -9.42
CA LEU A 434 26.09 24.47 -9.35
C LEU A 434 25.51 24.19 -10.75
N SER A 435 25.48 25.18 -11.64
CA SER A 435 25.01 25.00 -13.02
C SER A 435 25.83 23.95 -13.78
N ARG A 436 27.17 23.99 -13.68
CA ARG A 436 28.04 23.00 -14.31
C ARG A 436 27.90 21.61 -13.71
N ILE A 437 27.77 21.50 -12.38
CA ILE A 437 27.53 20.23 -11.69
C ILE A 437 26.17 19.65 -12.11
N THR A 438 25.14 20.48 -12.15
CA THR A 438 23.81 20.09 -12.63
C THR A 438 23.85 19.60 -14.06
N LEU A 439 24.57 20.33 -14.95
CA LEU A 439 24.78 19.88 -16.33
C LEU A 439 25.47 18.52 -16.39
N ALA A 440 26.53 18.31 -15.62
CA ALA A 440 27.28 17.06 -15.63
C ALA A 440 26.43 15.87 -15.15
N ILE A 441 25.62 16.07 -14.09
CA ILE A 441 24.69 15.05 -13.58
C ILE A 441 23.62 14.74 -14.64
N LYS A 442 23.01 15.77 -15.22
CA LYS A 442 21.94 15.61 -16.21
C LYS A 442 22.45 14.99 -17.50
N ASN A 443 23.63 15.40 -17.96
CA ASN A 443 24.27 14.78 -19.12
C ASN A 443 24.58 13.29 -18.89
N ALA A 444 25.08 12.94 -17.69
CA ALA A 444 25.35 11.54 -17.36
C ALA A 444 24.06 10.70 -17.23
N MET A 445 22.94 11.32 -16.89
CA MET A 445 21.63 10.66 -16.82
C MET A 445 20.94 10.56 -18.19
N ALA A 446 21.13 11.53 -19.06
CA ALA A 446 20.47 11.58 -20.38
C ALA A 446 20.70 10.31 -21.20
N ASP A 447 21.90 9.74 -21.14
CA ASP A 447 22.23 8.48 -21.83
C ASP A 447 21.40 7.27 -21.36
N LYS A 448 20.79 7.35 -20.17
CA LYS A 448 19.94 6.29 -19.59
C LYS A 448 18.45 6.63 -19.69
N ASP A 449 18.14 7.92 -19.78
CA ASP A 449 16.78 8.39 -20.01
C ASP A 449 16.45 8.24 -21.49
N ALA A 450 15.52 7.37 -21.83
CA ALA A 450 15.04 7.20 -23.21
C ALA A 450 14.18 8.39 -23.70
N VAL A 451 14.41 9.60 -23.16
CA VAL A 451 13.64 10.81 -23.48
C VAL A 451 14.24 11.46 -24.72
N PRO A 452 13.48 11.60 -25.80
CA PRO A 452 14.03 12.07 -27.08
C PRO A 452 14.38 13.56 -27.12
N THR A 453 13.76 14.39 -26.27
CA THR A 453 13.95 15.85 -26.26
C THR A 453 14.37 16.34 -24.88
N VAL A 454 15.50 17.05 -24.81
CA VAL A 454 16.02 17.66 -23.57
C VAL A 454 16.12 19.17 -23.74
N ILE A 455 15.54 19.92 -22.81
CA ILE A 455 15.53 21.39 -22.83
C ILE A 455 16.44 21.89 -21.71
N TYR A 456 17.35 22.81 -22.07
CA TYR A 456 18.22 23.50 -21.13
C TYR A 456 17.89 25.00 -21.13
N ASP A 457 17.49 25.50 -19.95
CA ASP A 457 17.17 26.90 -19.74
C ASP A 457 18.23 27.55 -18.85
N GLU A 458 18.83 28.65 -19.34
CA GLU A 458 19.85 29.45 -18.64
C GLU A 458 21.04 28.65 -18.07
N ILE A 459 21.47 27.61 -18.78
CA ILE A 459 22.58 26.74 -18.32
C ILE A 459 23.93 27.48 -18.27
N ASP A 460 24.04 28.60 -18.98
CA ASP A 460 25.18 29.50 -19.06
C ASP A 460 25.14 30.65 -18.06
N SER A 461 24.20 30.64 -17.11
CA SER A 461 24.10 31.67 -16.06
C SER A 461 25.39 31.69 -15.21
N GLY A 462 26.06 32.85 -15.17
CA GLY A 462 27.32 33.04 -14.44
C GLY A 462 28.55 32.36 -15.08
N VAL A 463 28.47 32.00 -16.35
CA VAL A 463 29.55 31.35 -17.11
C VAL A 463 29.94 32.19 -18.31
N SER A 464 31.23 32.30 -18.62
CA SER A 464 31.74 33.07 -19.76
C SER A 464 33.01 32.44 -20.37
N GLY A 465 33.35 32.86 -21.58
CA GLY A 465 34.60 32.52 -22.25
C GLY A 465 34.74 31.00 -22.46
N LYS A 466 35.92 30.45 -22.11
CA LYS A 466 36.25 29.04 -22.33
C LYS A 466 35.27 28.06 -21.68
N ALA A 467 34.66 28.42 -20.54
CA ALA A 467 33.71 27.53 -19.89
C ALA A 467 32.38 27.44 -20.67
N ALA A 468 31.93 28.55 -21.27
CA ALA A 468 30.74 28.57 -22.12
C ALA A 468 30.97 27.75 -23.43
N SER A 469 32.17 27.85 -24.04
CA SER A 469 32.52 27.00 -25.18
C SER A 469 32.44 25.52 -24.85
N ARG A 470 32.98 25.08 -23.71
CA ARG A 470 32.93 23.69 -23.28
C ARG A 470 31.53 23.20 -22.97
N ILE A 471 30.68 24.06 -22.38
CA ILE A 471 29.24 23.74 -22.20
C ILE A 471 28.60 23.47 -23.56
N GLY A 472 28.85 24.36 -24.55
CA GLY A 472 28.34 24.19 -25.89
C GLY A 472 28.81 22.86 -26.57
N GLU A 473 30.07 22.48 -26.36
CA GLU A 473 30.59 21.21 -26.87
C GLU A 473 29.91 19.99 -26.19
N VAL A 474 29.66 20.03 -24.87
CA VAL A 474 28.91 18.99 -24.17
C VAL A 474 27.50 18.89 -24.74
N LEU A 475 26.80 20.02 -24.91
CA LEU A 475 25.46 20.03 -25.48
C LEU A 475 25.46 19.51 -26.93
N LYS A 476 26.44 19.90 -27.72
CA LYS A 476 26.61 19.42 -29.12
C LYS A 476 26.86 17.93 -29.19
N GLN A 477 27.62 17.38 -28.23
CA GLN A 477 27.87 15.94 -28.16
C GLN A 477 26.59 15.19 -27.75
N SER A 478 25.84 15.67 -26.76
CA SER A 478 24.56 15.09 -26.32
C SER A 478 23.49 15.17 -27.42
N ALA A 479 23.61 16.18 -28.30
CA ALA A 479 22.70 16.39 -29.43
C ALA A 479 22.82 15.34 -30.54
N LYS A 480 23.81 14.43 -30.48
CA LYS A 480 23.93 13.29 -31.42
C LYS A 480 22.83 12.24 -31.15
N ASP A 481 22.50 12.05 -29.88
CA ASP A 481 21.58 10.98 -29.43
C ASP A 481 20.22 11.55 -29.04
N HIS A 482 20.14 12.85 -28.70
CA HIS A 482 18.92 13.54 -28.27
C HIS A 482 18.70 14.81 -29.10
N GLN A 483 17.47 15.25 -29.18
CA GLN A 483 17.16 16.62 -29.59
C GLN A 483 17.38 17.54 -28.40
N ILE A 484 18.30 18.51 -28.54
CA ILE A 484 18.60 19.49 -27.47
C ILE A 484 17.99 20.84 -27.84
N LEU A 485 17.23 21.43 -26.93
CA LEU A 485 16.77 22.81 -27.02
C LEU A 485 17.50 23.59 -25.92
N CYS A 486 18.34 24.56 -26.32
CA CYS A 486 19.11 25.36 -25.38
C CYS A 486 18.72 26.83 -25.49
N ILE A 487 18.26 27.41 -24.36
CA ILE A 487 18.05 28.86 -24.26
C ILE A 487 19.30 29.45 -23.64
N THR A 488 19.94 30.36 -24.37
CA THR A 488 21.24 30.93 -24.01
C THR A 488 21.32 32.42 -24.31
N HIS A 489 22.26 33.09 -23.67
CA HIS A 489 22.67 34.45 -23.96
C HIS A 489 24.16 34.54 -24.36
N THR A 490 24.83 33.38 -24.54
CA THR A 490 26.25 33.32 -24.89
C THR A 490 26.47 32.97 -26.37
N ALA A 491 27.31 33.74 -27.04
CA ALA A 491 27.66 33.52 -28.44
C ALA A 491 28.36 32.16 -28.67
N GLN A 492 29.17 31.72 -27.71
CA GLN A 492 29.93 30.46 -27.79
C GLN A 492 29.01 29.22 -27.89
N ILE A 493 27.89 29.20 -27.17
CA ILE A 493 26.91 28.12 -27.27
C ILE A 493 26.11 28.26 -28.57
N ALA A 494 25.66 29.49 -28.88
CA ALA A 494 24.84 29.75 -30.07
C ALA A 494 25.57 29.47 -31.40
N ALA A 495 26.88 29.63 -31.43
CA ALA A 495 27.69 29.32 -32.61
C ALA A 495 27.66 27.81 -32.96
N LEU A 496 27.49 26.91 -31.98
CA LEU A 496 27.48 25.46 -32.19
C LEU A 496 26.10 24.89 -32.57
N ALA A 497 25.08 25.74 -32.69
CA ALA A 497 23.73 25.32 -33.04
C ALA A 497 23.64 24.66 -34.41
N ASP A 498 22.85 23.58 -34.52
CA ASP A 498 22.37 23.05 -35.82
C ASP A 498 21.22 23.93 -36.33
N CYS A 499 20.29 24.30 -35.45
CA CYS A 499 19.22 25.24 -35.74
C CYS A 499 19.30 26.42 -34.77
N HIS A 500 19.46 27.65 -35.29
CA HIS A 500 19.51 28.87 -34.46
C HIS A 500 18.20 29.63 -34.64
N LEU A 501 17.46 29.79 -33.55
CA LEU A 501 16.17 30.48 -33.47
C LEU A 501 16.36 31.83 -32.77
N LEU A 502 15.92 32.92 -33.40
CA LEU A 502 15.93 34.24 -32.78
C LEU A 502 14.55 34.61 -32.24
N ILE A 503 14.52 34.98 -30.98
CA ILE A 503 13.34 35.53 -30.32
C ILE A 503 13.46 37.06 -30.33
N GLN A 504 12.59 37.73 -31.06
CA GLN A 504 12.63 39.18 -31.25
C GLN A 504 11.32 39.83 -30.79
N LYS A 505 11.44 40.98 -30.12
CA LYS A 505 10.31 41.85 -29.77
C LYS A 505 10.08 42.90 -30.83
N ASN A 506 8.84 42.96 -31.30
CA ASN A 506 8.37 44.02 -32.17
C ASN A 506 7.30 44.84 -31.45
N ILE A 507 7.41 46.17 -31.47
CA ILE A 507 6.42 47.08 -30.90
C ILE A 507 5.65 47.71 -32.04
N THR A 508 4.37 47.40 -32.16
CA THR A 508 3.49 48.00 -33.17
C THR A 508 2.21 48.45 -32.52
N ASN A 509 1.77 49.70 -32.75
CA ASN A 509 0.54 50.27 -32.18
C ASN A 509 0.47 50.17 -30.67
N GLU A 510 1.53 50.53 -29.94
CA GLU A 510 1.65 50.49 -28.46
C GLU A 510 1.51 49.09 -27.87
N ARG A 511 1.57 48.06 -28.67
CA ARG A 511 1.54 46.66 -28.20
C ARG A 511 2.82 45.93 -28.56
N THR A 512 3.30 45.12 -27.63
CA THR A 512 4.46 44.27 -27.79
C THR A 512 4.03 42.94 -28.40
N TYR A 513 4.74 42.52 -29.46
CA TYR A 513 4.61 41.22 -30.10
C TYR A 513 5.97 40.54 -30.05
N THR A 514 5.96 39.25 -29.79
CA THR A 514 7.17 38.41 -29.88
C THR A 514 7.06 37.47 -31.05
N GLU A 515 8.06 37.45 -31.91
CA GLU A 515 8.21 36.56 -33.03
C GLU A 515 9.41 35.65 -32.83
N ILE A 516 9.33 34.42 -33.35
CA ILE A 516 10.40 33.42 -33.27
C ILE A 516 10.60 32.87 -34.67
N HIS A 517 11.79 33.01 -35.22
CA HIS A 517 12.12 32.56 -36.56
C HIS A 517 13.52 31.93 -36.62
N PRO A 518 13.74 30.95 -37.49
CA PRO A 518 15.05 30.40 -37.73
C PRO A 518 15.93 31.42 -38.48
N LEU A 519 17.21 31.41 -38.15
CA LEU A 519 18.20 32.27 -38.79
C LEU A 519 18.94 31.50 -39.91
N ASP A 520 19.12 32.16 -41.03
CA ASP A 520 20.07 31.75 -42.04
C ASP A 520 21.53 32.10 -41.63
N THR A 521 22.48 31.76 -42.43
CA THR A 521 23.90 31.95 -42.11
C THR A 521 24.27 33.40 -41.80
N GLU A 522 23.79 34.37 -42.56
CA GLU A 522 24.07 35.80 -42.31
C GLU A 522 23.29 36.31 -41.09
N GLY A 523 22.05 35.88 -40.91
CA GLY A 523 21.28 36.17 -39.71
C GLY A 523 21.96 35.63 -38.44
N ARG A 524 22.61 34.46 -38.50
CA ARG A 524 23.41 33.91 -37.39
C ARG A 524 24.64 34.80 -37.12
N VAL A 525 25.35 35.28 -38.15
CA VAL A 525 26.47 36.20 -37.97
C VAL A 525 26.01 37.48 -37.25
N ASP A 526 24.92 38.08 -37.73
CA ASP A 526 24.38 39.29 -37.11
C ASP A 526 23.90 39.04 -35.68
N ALA A 527 23.20 37.98 -35.38
CA ALA A 527 22.75 37.60 -34.03
C ALA A 527 23.93 37.39 -33.09
N LEU A 528 24.97 36.66 -33.50
CA LEU A 528 26.16 36.45 -32.69
C LEU A 528 26.94 37.74 -32.48
N ALA A 529 27.11 38.59 -33.53
CA ALA A 529 27.77 39.87 -33.43
C ALA A 529 27.02 40.78 -32.42
N HIS A 530 25.68 40.75 -32.40
CA HIS A 530 24.87 41.48 -31.45
C HIS A 530 25.04 40.95 -30.01
N ILE A 531 25.12 39.63 -29.80
CA ILE A 531 25.41 39.06 -28.49
C ILE A 531 26.79 39.48 -27.96
N ILE A 532 27.79 39.57 -28.87
CA ILE A 532 29.18 39.93 -28.52
C ILE A 532 29.32 41.42 -28.17
N SER A 533 28.70 42.32 -28.96
CA SER A 533 28.94 43.77 -28.88
C SER A 533 27.74 44.59 -28.39
N GLY A 534 26.60 43.97 -28.09
CA GLY A 534 25.35 44.67 -27.77
C GLY A 534 24.81 45.44 -28.99
N ASP A 535 24.16 46.58 -28.74
CA ASP A 535 23.48 47.36 -29.80
C ASP A 535 24.42 48.00 -30.82
N HIS A 536 25.73 48.00 -30.55
CA HIS A 536 26.73 48.56 -31.44
C HIS A 536 27.48 47.45 -32.22
N VAL A 537 26.83 46.87 -33.22
CA VAL A 537 27.46 45.85 -34.08
C VAL A 537 28.51 46.52 -34.96
N THR A 538 29.75 46.03 -34.91
CA THR A 538 30.90 46.49 -35.71
C THR A 538 31.34 45.43 -36.70
N GLU A 539 32.12 45.83 -37.71
CA GLU A 539 32.73 44.84 -38.65
C GLU A 539 33.63 43.85 -37.89
N LEU A 540 34.30 44.28 -36.81
CA LEU A 540 35.11 43.39 -35.97
C LEU A 540 34.27 42.35 -35.26
N SER A 541 33.09 42.74 -34.71
CA SER A 541 32.19 41.76 -34.07
C SER A 541 31.58 40.80 -35.06
N ARG A 542 31.29 41.21 -36.30
CA ARG A 542 30.87 40.29 -37.39
C ARG A 542 31.99 39.35 -37.82
N ALA A 543 33.23 39.83 -37.95
CA ALA A 543 34.37 38.99 -38.26
C ALA A 543 34.57 37.91 -37.17
N ASN A 544 34.50 38.26 -35.91
CA ASN A 544 34.56 37.34 -34.77
C ASN A 544 33.41 36.33 -34.83
N ALA A 545 32.17 36.75 -35.13
CA ALA A 545 31.03 35.86 -35.27
C ALA A 545 31.22 34.88 -36.43
N ARG A 546 31.78 35.30 -37.57
CA ARG A 546 32.13 34.40 -38.69
C ARG A 546 33.21 33.39 -38.32
N GLU A 547 34.24 33.81 -37.57
CA GLU A 547 35.25 32.90 -37.03
C GLU A 547 34.62 31.83 -36.12
N MET A 548 33.76 32.24 -35.21
CA MET A 548 33.05 31.32 -34.30
C MET A 548 32.16 30.33 -35.05
N LEU A 549 31.58 30.72 -36.18
CA LEU A 549 30.78 29.85 -37.05
C LEU A 549 31.63 28.96 -37.98
N GLY A 550 32.96 29.10 -37.99
CA GLY A 550 33.86 28.42 -38.91
C GLY A 550 33.75 28.91 -40.37
N LEU A 551 33.22 30.13 -40.57
CA LEU A 551 33.03 30.77 -41.87
C LEU A 551 34.15 31.74 -42.22
N ALA A 552 35.17 31.86 -41.36
CA ALA A 552 36.31 32.72 -41.65
C ALA A 552 37.06 32.14 -42.86
N GLU A 553 37.12 32.88 -43.97
CA GLU A 553 38.11 32.65 -44.99
C GLU A 553 39.51 32.72 -44.37
N HIS A 554 40.36 31.75 -44.62
CA HIS A 554 41.76 31.85 -44.28
C HIS A 554 42.30 33.10 -44.98
N ALA A 555 42.33 34.23 -44.27
CA ALA A 555 43.07 35.37 -44.76
C ALA A 555 44.53 34.89 -44.94
N GLU A 556 44.98 34.74 -46.19
CA GLU A 556 46.37 34.63 -46.49
C GLU A 556 47.08 35.77 -45.78
N ILE A 557 47.90 35.44 -44.79
CA ILE A 557 48.82 36.39 -44.17
C ILE A 557 49.79 36.78 -45.31
N LEU A 558 49.44 37.86 -46.01
CA LEU A 558 50.38 38.55 -46.82
C LEU A 558 51.45 39.17 -45.93
N GLU A 559 52.64 38.62 -46.00
CA GLU A 559 53.87 39.14 -45.40
C GLU A 559 54.11 40.62 -45.72
#